data_c2852b8550e06c9f7e4eb329c4787454
#
_entry.id   c2852b8550e06c9f7e4eb329c4787454
#
_cell.length_a   1.000
_cell.length_b   1.000
_cell.length_c   1.000
_cell.angle_alpha   90.00
_cell.angle_beta   90.00
_cell.angle_gamma   90.00
#
_symmetry.space_group_name_H-M   'P 1'
#
loop_
_entity.id
_entity.type
_entity.pdbx_description
1 polymer ?
#
loop_
_entity_poly.entity_id
_entity_poly.type
_entity_poly.pdbx_seq_one_letter_code
_entity_poly.pdbx_strand_id
1 'polypeptide(L)'
;MKKYIHVTKEVRERLMKIFEVSSVMVWKALTFESESVLANKIRKAAFENFGILMNELPAVETFHDHDNYMRQYFPNGVLLEVNKINGDVDVIFKGESVKHYENVFVRDLKGIQNWAATLG
;
A
#
# COMPACT_ATOMS: atom_id res chain seq x y z
N MET A 1 6.77 11.15 -2.41
CA MET A 1 5.37 11.02 -2.92
C MET A 1 4.61 12.28 -2.63
N LYS A 2 3.92 12.83 -3.61
CA LYS A 2 3.09 14.03 -3.39
C LYS A 2 1.60 13.68 -3.29
N LYS A 3 1.17 12.63 -3.95
CA LYS A 3 -0.20 12.12 -3.90
C LYS A 3 -0.19 10.65 -4.27
N TYR A 4 -1.23 9.95 -3.88
CA TYR A 4 -1.37 8.53 -4.19
C TYR A 4 -2.84 8.15 -4.14
N ILE A 5 -3.17 7.00 -4.72
CA ILE A 5 -4.52 6.45 -4.70
C ILE A 5 -4.52 5.28 -3.73
N HIS A 6 -5.31 5.39 -2.67
CA HIS A 6 -5.47 4.30 -1.70
C HIS A 6 -6.46 3.27 -2.24
N VAL A 7 -6.06 2.01 -2.26
CA VAL A 7 -6.92 0.87 -2.61
C VAL A 7 -6.68 -0.25 -1.62
N THR A 8 -7.65 -1.17 -1.51
CA THR A 8 -7.49 -2.37 -0.68
C THR A 8 -6.55 -3.36 -1.39
N LYS A 9 -6.05 -4.33 -0.64
CA LYS A 9 -5.20 -5.39 -1.19
C LYS A 9 -5.89 -6.14 -2.32
N GLU A 10 -7.18 -6.45 -2.15
CA GLU A 10 -7.95 -7.15 -3.17
C GLU A 10 -8.01 -6.37 -4.48
N VAL A 11 -8.26 -5.07 -4.41
CA VAL A 11 -8.29 -4.21 -5.59
C VAL A 11 -6.92 -4.14 -6.25
N ARG A 12 -5.86 -4.01 -5.47
CA ARG A 12 -4.49 -3.98 -6.00
C ARG A 12 -4.16 -5.26 -6.75
N GLU A 13 -4.49 -6.41 -6.19
CA GLU A 13 -4.26 -7.71 -6.85
C GLU A 13 -5.12 -7.86 -8.10
N ARG A 14 -6.35 -7.36 -8.07
CA ARG A 14 -7.24 -7.35 -9.23
C ARG A 14 -6.66 -6.53 -10.37
N LEU A 15 -6.09 -5.35 -10.07
CA LEU A 15 -5.43 -4.51 -11.07
C LEU A 15 -4.23 -5.22 -11.70
N MET A 16 -3.46 -5.94 -10.90
CA MET A 16 -2.34 -6.73 -11.41
C MET A 16 -2.81 -7.78 -12.42
N LYS A 17 -3.93 -8.44 -12.14
CA LYS A 17 -4.49 -9.46 -13.03
C LYS A 17 -5.10 -8.86 -14.30
N ILE A 18 -5.89 -7.80 -14.16
CA ILE A 18 -6.58 -7.17 -15.29
C ILE A 18 -5.59 -6.64 -16.32
N PHE A 19 -4.52 -6.00 -15.86
CA PHE A 19 -3.54 -5.38 -16.74
C PHE A 19 -2.30 -6.25 -16.97
N GLU A 20 -2.25 -7.43 -16.36
CA GLU A 20 -1.11 -8.37 -16.47
C GLU A 20 0.22 -7.70 -16.15
N VAL A 21 0.25 -6.98 -15.01
CA VAL A 21 1.42 -6.21 -14.58
C VAL A 21 1.87 -6.63 -13.18
N SER A 22 3.08 -6.25 -12.82
CA SER A 22 3.64 -6.52 -11.49
C SER A 22 3.07 -5.55 -10.44
N SER A 23 3.27 -5.88 -9.16
CA SER A 23 2.90 -5.00 -8.07
C SER A 23 3.67 -3.68 -8.11
N VAL A 24 4.91 -3.70 -8.61
CA VAL A 24 5.73 -2.49 -8.77
C VAL A 24 5.09 -1.55 -9.79
N MET A 25 4.59 -2.07 -10.91
CA MET A 25 3.91 -1.26 -11.92
C MET A 25 2.62 -0.65 -11.38
N VAL A 26 1.83 -1.43 -10.64
CA VAL A 26 0.61 -0.91 -9.99
C VAL A 26 0.97 0.20 -9.00
N TRP A 27 2.02 0.00 -8.19
CA TRP A 27 2.49 1.02 -7.26
C TRP A 27 2.89 2.31 -8.00
N LYS A 28 3.65 2.20 -9.10
CA LYS A 28 4.05 3.37 -9.89
C LYS A 28 2.85 4.13 -10.44
N ALA A 29 1.82 3.41 -10.87
CA ALA A 29 0.59 4.03 -11.36
C ALA A 29 -0.17 4.73 -10.22
N LEU A 30 -0.35 4.06 -9.10
CA LEU A 30 -1.12 4.58 -7.97
C LEU A 30 -0.43 5.74 -7.24
N THR A 31 0.89 5.84 -7.34
CA THR A 31 1.66 6.93 -6.72
C THR A 31 2.02 8.04 -7.71
N PHE A 32 1.50 7.98 -8.92
CA PHE A 32 1.77 8.96 -9.99
C PHE A 32 3.26 9.05 -10.37
N GLU A 33 4.01 7.98 -10.14
CA GLU A 33 5.41 7.88 -10.56
C GLU A 33 5.53 7.64 -12.07
N SER A 34 4.51 7.03 -12.68
CA SER A 34 4.47 6.77 -14.12
C SER A 34 3.33 7.55 -14.78
N GLU A 35 3.62 8.14 -15.93
CA GLU A 35 2.65 8.90 -16.73
C GLU A 35 2.30 8.18 -18.04
N SER A 36 2.63 6.89 -18.16
CA SER A 36 2.33 6.11 -19.35
C SER A 36 0.83 5.93 -19.55
N VAL A 37 0.43 5.55 -20.77
CA VAL A 37 -0.97 5.25 -21.09
C VAL A 37 -1.48 4.12 -20.20
N LEU A 38 -0.65 3.10 -19.99
CA LEU A 38 -0.99 1.97 -19.11
C LEU A 38 -1.22 2.43 -17.66
N ALA A 39 -0.32 3.28 -17.14
CA ALA A 39 -0.48 3.82 -15.79
C ALA A 39 -1.78 4.61 -15.65
N ASN A 40 -2.15 5.40 -16.67
CA ASN A 40 -3.41 6.15 -16.66
C ASN A 40 -4.63 5.22 -16.65
N LYS A 41 -4.57 4.11 -17.37
CA LYS A 41 -5.63 3.11 -17.36
C LYS A 41 -5.76 2.42 -16.01
N ILE A 42 -4.63 2.12 -15.35
CA ILE A 42 -4.61 1.53 -14.02
C ILE A 42 -5.24 2.49 -13.00
N ARG A 43 -4.88 3.77 -13.05
CA ARG A 43 -5.45 4.80 -12.16
C ARG A 43 -6.96 4.92 -12.35
N LYS A 44 -7.43 4.93 -13.60
CA LYS A 44 -8.87 4.98 -13.90
C LYS A 44 -9.59 3.77 -13.30
N ALA A 45 -9.05 2.58 -13.51
CA ALA A 45 -9.63 1.36 -12.95
C ALA A 45 -9.64 1.37 -11.43
N ALA A 46 -8.61 1.94 -10.80
CA ALA A 46 -8.55 2.07 -9.34
C ALA A 46 -9.69 2.95 -8.83
N PHE A 47 -9.96 4.09 -9.47
CA PHE A 47 -11.08 4.96 -9.09
C PHE A 47 -12.44 4.27 -9.31
N GLU A 48 -12.58 3.47 -10.35
CA GLU A 48 -13.80 2.69 -10.60
C GLU A 48 -14.01 1.60 -9.55
N ASN A 49 -12.96 1.21 -8.83
CA ASN A 49 -12.99 0.23 -7.74
C ASN A 49 -12.82 0.88 -6.36
N PHE A 50 -13.39 2.06 -6.19
CA PHE A 50 -13.43 2.79 -4.92
C PHE A 50 -12.07 3.28 -4.41
N GLY A 51 -11.10 3.45 -5.31
CA GLY A 51 -9.83 4.08 -4.95
C GLY A 51 -10.05 5.51 -4.49
N ILE A 52 -9.31 5.92 -3.47
CA ILE A 52 -9.42 7.25 -2.86
C ILE A 52 -8.12 8.01 -3.09
N LEU A 53 -8.22 9.19 -3.70
CA LEU A 53 -7.06 10.05 -3.91
C LEU A 53 -6.65 10.69 -2.59
N MET A 54 -5.40 10.47 -2.20
CA MET A 54 -4.82 11.00 -0.98
C MET A 54 -3.64 11.91 -1.30
N ASN A 55 -3.47 12.95 -0.51
CA ASN A 55 -2.30 13.80 -0.59
C ASN A 55 -1.25 13.32 0.41
N GLU A 56 0.03 13.46 0.05
CA GLU A 56 1.12 13.10 0.94
C GLU A 56 1.08 13.96 2.20
N LEU A 57 1.18 13.31 3.36
CA LEU A 57 1.28 13.97 4.65
C LEU A 57 2.68 13.76 5.23
N PRO A 58 3.18 14.71 6.03
CA PRO A 58 4.50 14.56 6.68
C PRO A 58 4.53 13.48 7.75
N ALA A 59 3.37 13.00 8.20
CA ALA A 59 3.24 11.94 9.20
C ALA A 59 2.68 10.66 8.58
N VAL A 60 2.77 9.57 9.34
CA VAL A 60 2.17 8.30 8.94
C VAL A 60 0.66 8.42 8.88
N GLU A 61 0.05 8.01 7.78
CA GLU A 61 -1.39 7.91 7.65
C GLU A 61 -1.85 6.48 7.93
N THR A 62 -2.88 6.33 8.76
CA THR A 62 -3.43 5.04 9.13
C THR A 62 -4.86 4.90 8.65
N PHE A 63 -5.15 3.77 7.99
CA PHE A 63 -6.48 3.41 7.53
C PHE A 63 -6.91 2.10 8.18
N HIS A 64 -8.16 2.05 8.65
CA HIS A 64 -8.80 0.83 9.11
C HIS A 64 -9.84 0.44 8.06
N ASP A 65 -9.43 -0.38 7.10
CA ASP A 65 -10.29 -0.72 5.97
C ASP A 65 -11.32 -1.80 6.33
N HIS A 66 -12.37 -1.87 5.54
CA HIS A 66 -13.47 -2.83 5.75
C HIS A 66 -13.07 -4.29 5.50
N ASP A 67 -11.90 -4.53 4.91
CA ASP A 67 -11.38 -5.88 4.68
C ASP A 67 -10.63 -6.45 5.89
N ASN A 68 -10.75 -5.81 7.05
CA ASN A 68 -10.09 -6.16 8.31
C ASN A 68 -8.58 -5.99 8.29
N TYR A 69 -8.08 -5.15 7.41
CA TYR A 69 -6.68 -4.75 7.40
C TYR A 69 -6.54 -3.34 7.93
N MET A 70 -5.48 -3.11 8.71
CA MET A 70 -4.99 -1.78 9.02
C MET A 70 -3.83 -1.49 8.06
N ARG A 71 -3.90 -0.38 7.37
CA ARG A 71 -2.85 0.05 6.45
C ARG A 71 -2.25 1.34 6.92
N GLN A 72 -0.92 1.38 6.94
CA GLN A 72 -0.19 2.60 7.32
C GLN A 72 0.74 2.98 6.17
N TYR A 73 0.58 4.21 5.70
CA TYR A 73 1.41 4.78 4.65
C TYR A 73 2.46 5.69 5.28
N PHE A 74 3.72 5.39 5.02
CA PHE A 74 4.85 6.13 5.57
C PHE A 74 5.36 7.14 4.54
N PRO A 75 5.92 8.28 4.97
CA PRO A 75 6.44 9.28 4.05
C PRO A 75 7.55 8.78 3.12
N ASN A 76 8.27 7.74 3.52
CA ASN A 76 9.35 7.14 2.72
C ASN A 76 8.86 6.17 1.63
N GLY A 77 7.55 6.03 1.46
CA GLY A 77 6.97 5.14 0.45
C GLY A 77 6.67 3.73 0.92
N VAL A 78 6.83 3.46 2.21
CA VAL A 78 6.49 2.15 2.79
C VAL A 78 4.99 2.07 3.02
N LEU A 79 4.41 0.92 2.71
CA LEU A 79 3.05 0.53 3.10
C LEU A 79 3.15 -0.62 4.06
N LEU A 80 2.60 -0.44 5.25
CA LEU A 80 2.50 -1.49 6.26
C LEU A 80 1.06 -2.02 6.24
N GLU A 81 0.89 -3.30 5.94
CA GLU A 81 -0.43 -3.95 5.97
C GLU A 81 -0.51 -4.92 7.13
N VAL A 82 -1.43 -4.67 8.04
CA VAL A 82 -1.64 -5.51 9.23
C VAL A 82 -3.00 -6.19 9.14
N ASN A 83 -2.99 -7.53 9.16
CA ASN A 83 -4.23 -8.30 9.23
C ASN A 83 -4.71 -8.30 10.68
N LYS A 84 -5.84 -7.63 10.96
CA LYS A 84 -6.36 -7.47 12.31
C LYS A 84 -6.96 -8.76 12.88
N ILE A 85 -7.19 -9.76 12.04
CA ILE A 85 -7.77 -11.02 12.48
C ILE A 85 -6.69 -11.94 13.06
N ASN A 86 -5.57 -12.08 12.37
CA ASN A 86 -4.51 -13.02 12.78
C ASN A 86 -3.18 -12.36 13.17
N GLY A 87 -3.05 -11.05 13.01
CA GLY A 87 -1.84 -10.34 13.36
C GLY A 87 -0.69 -10.45 12.35
N ASP A 88 -0.95 -10.93 11.15
CA ASP A 88 0.07 -10.97 10.11
C ASP A 88 0.38 -9.56 9.60
N VAL A 89 1.65 -9.27 9.38
CA VAL A 89 2.12 -7.96 8.94
C VAL A 89 2.98 -8.10 7.70
N ASP A 90 2.64 -7.36 6.66
CA ASP A 90 3.45 -7.24 5.44
C ASP A 90 4.03 -5.84 5.36
N VAL A 91 5.34 -5.76 5.15
CA VAL A 91 6.02 -4.50 4.89
C VAL A 91 6.29 -4.42 3.39
N ILE A 92 5.68 -3.44 2.75
CA ILE A 92 5.77 -3.25 1.30
C ILE A 92 6.52 -1.95 1.03
N PHE A 93 7.59 -2.03 0.26
CA PHE A 93 8.38 -0.88 -0.10
C PHE A 93 8.45 -0.76 -1.62
N LYS A 94 7.96 0.37 -2.15
CA LYS A 94 7.91 0.65 -3.59
C LYS A 94 7.22 -0.46 -4.38
N GLY A 95 6.13 -0.99 -3.83
CA GLY A 95 5.31 -2.02 -4.46
C GLY A 95 5.77 -3.45 -4.24
N GLU A 96 6.91 -3.67 -3.61
CA GLU A 96 7.44 -5.01 -3.34
C GLU A 96 7.35 -5.35 -1.86
N SER A 97 6.89 -6.57 -1.54
CA SER A 97 6.91 -7.07 -0.17
C SER A 97 8.35 -7.37 0.23
N VAL A 98 8.88 -6.60 1.17
CA VAL A 98 10.28 -6.73 1.61
C VAL A 98 10.41 -7.51 2.91
N LYS A 99 9.31 -7.65 3.66
CA LYS A 99 9.30 -8.41 4.90
C LYS A 99 7.88 -8.84 5.24
N HIS A 100 7.75 -10.04 5.79
CA HIS A 100 6.49 -10.58 6.29
C HIS A 100 6.69 -11.11 7.71
N TYR A 101 5.77 -10.75 8.60
CA TYR A 101 5.75 -11.24 9.98
C TYR A 101 4.42 -11.93 10.24
N GLU A 102 4.45 -13.00 11.01
CA GLU A 102 3.24 -13.74 11.37
C GLU A 102 2.91 -13.59 12.86
N ASN A 103 1.62 -13.53 13.16
CA ASN A 103 1.11 -13.51 14.54
C ASN A 103 1.76 -12.43 15.41
N VAL A 104 1.86 -11.22 14.89
CA VAL A 104 2.47 -10.08 15.59
C VAL A 104 1.52 -9.58 16.68
N PHE A 105 2.04 -9.42 17.89
CA PHE A 105 1.29 -8.77 18.97
C PHE A 105 1.39 -7.24 18.82
N VAL A 106 0.37 -6.54 19.31
CA VAL A 106 0.32 -5.07 19.24
C VAL A 106 1.60 -4.43 19.83
N ARG A 107 2.12 -5.01 20.91
CA ARG A 107 3.34 -4.52 21.56
C ARG A 107 4.59 -4.62 20.67
N ASP A 108 4.59 -5.55 19.71
CA ASP A 108 5.72 -5.77 18.81
C ASP A 108 5.60 -4.94 17.54
N LEU A 109 4.40 -4.44 17.24
CA LEU A 109 4.14 -3.68 16.03
C LEU A 109 4.97 -2.41 15.94
N LYS A 110 5.19 -1.74 17.08
CA LYS A 110 5.98 -0.51 17.11
C LYS A 110 7.41 -0.71 16.62
N GLY A 111 8.02 -1.85 16.95
CA GLY A 111 9.36 -2.19 16.44
C GLY A 111 9.38 -2.33 14.93
N ILE A 112 8.35 -2.95 14.36
CA ILE A 112 8.21 -3.08 12.91
C ILE A 112 8.01 -1.71 12.27
N GLN A 113 7.16 -0.86 12.87
CA GLN A 113 6.93 0.50 12.39
C GLN A 113 8.21 1.34 12.39
N ASN A 114 8.99 1.25 13.46
CA ASN A 114 10.26 1.96 13.56
C ASN A 114 11.25 1.51 12.49
N TRP A 115 11.34 0.22 12.27
CA TRP A 115 12.19 -0.32 11.20
C TRP A 115 11.72 0.12 9.82
N ALA A 116 10.40 0.04 9.56
CA ALA A 116 9.81 0.45 8.28
C ALA A 116 10.12 1.92 7.96
N ALA A 117 10.12 2.77 8.97
CA ALA A 117 10.43 4.19 8.80
C ALA A 117 11.90 4.46 8.41
N THR A 118 12.78 3.47 8.57
CA THR A 118 14.19 3.62 8.20
C THR A 118 14.49 3.22 6.75
N LEU A 119 13.54 2.59 6.07
CA LEU A 119 13.72 2.15 4.68
C LEU A 119 13.80 3.36 3.73
N GLY A 120 14.58 3.23 2.72
CA GLY A 120 14.80 4.30 1.75
C GLY A 120 16.19 4.28 1.22
#